data_bba56e89baed2c7e556938d101e0a3c8
#
_entry.id   bba56e89baed2c7e556938d101e0a3c8
#
_cell.length_a   1.000
_cell.length_b   1.000
_cell.length_c   1.000
_cell.angle_alpha   90.00
_cell.angle_beta   90.00
_cell.angle_gamma   90.00
#
_symmetry.space_group_name_H-M   'P 1'
#
loop_
_entity.id
_entity.type
_entity.pdbx_description
1 polymer ?
#
loop_
_entity_poly.entity_id
_entity_poly.type
_entity_poly.pdbx_seq_one_letter_code
_entity_poly.pdbx_strand_id
1 'polypeptide(L)'
;MARSVGVTLSEHVLAGLVVDHKLVNGLQRFPKDENDREALIDMHTEALVETICDEVLQVANGNKALASVGVAVPGLVRNGVIEEAPNLPQLKGARMRELLSGQLKQRGISAPVTVLNDADGYAAGMAAKLGKLDALVRVWTLGVGIGYGRYPFTPGVWEGGHSVVTLDDKERFCGCGGRGHMEGIMGHRAMRLRFLDMEPEEVFEAAKRGDTRCFQFKRLWHKALAAATASAIHMAGPGKFFLTGFNVRFVDMPMLRDYMQQMVKMSPLQSYSIEIVEESPETRVIGSAVSAEQAAGI
;
A
#
# COMPACT_ATOMS: atom_id res chain seq x y z
N MET A 1 -20.91 -17.50 -7.41
CA MET A 1 -19.73 -17.08 -6.61
C MET A 1 -18.65 -16.66 -7.57
N ALA A 2 -18.19 -15.42 -7.46
CA ALA A 2 -17.08 -14.92 -8.26
C ALA A 2 -15.79 -15.65 -7.85
N ARG A 3 -15.01 -16.08 -8.83
CA ARG A 3 -13.69 -16.71 -8.63
C ARG A 3 -12.65 -15.79 -9.24
N SER A 4 -11.93 -15.08 -8.45
CA SER A 4 -10.93 -14.11 -8.88
C SER A 4 -9.54 -14.48 -8.40
N VAL A 5 -8.51 -14.04 -9.08
CA VAL A 5 -7.14 -14.21 -8.63
C VAL A 5 -6.60 -12.85 -8.23
N GLY A 6 -6.07 -12.78 -7.03
CA GLY A 6 -5.28 -11.65 -6.56
C GLY A 6 -3.79 -11.96 -6.64
N VAL A 7 -3.02 -10.98 -7.08
CA VAL A 7 -1.56 -11.04 -7.11
C VAL A 7 -1.01 -9.77 -6.47
N THR A 8 0.06 -9.88 -5.73
CA THR A 8 0.82 -8.73 -5.24
C THR A 8 2.31 -8.92 -5.52
N LEU A 9 2.94 -7.82 -5.90
CA LEU A 9 4.39 -7.75 -6.08
C LEU A 9 5.00 -6.96 -4.93
N SER A 10 6.09 -7.47 -4.41
CA SER A 10 6.96 -6.79 -3.44
C SER A 10 8.38 -7.29 -3.64
N GLU A 11 8.96 -7.97 -2.67
CA GLU A 11 10.17 -8.79 -2.81
C GLU A 11 9.86 -10.12 -3.55
N HIS A 12 8.59 -10.52 -3.56
CA HIS A 12 8.09 -11.76 -4.17
C HIS A 12 6.83 -11.47 -5.00
N VAL A 13 6.54 -12.35 -5.94
CA VAL A 13 5.21 -12.48 -6.53
C VAL A 13 4.40 -13.39 -5.61
N LEU A 14 3.31 -12.89 -5.06
CA LEU A 14 2.37 -13.69 -4.27
C LEU A 14 1.04 -13.73 -5.01
N ALA A 15 0.49 -14.92 -5.20
CA ALA A 15 -0.78 -15.12 -5.87
C ALA A 15 -1.72 -15.98 -5.02
N GLY A 16 -3.02 -15.75 -5.14
CA GLY A 16 -4.03 -16.55 -4.47
C GLY A 16 -5.37 -16.53 -5.16
N LEU A 17 -6.07 -17.66 -5.12
CA LEU A 17 -7.45 -17.76 -5.56
C LEU A 17 -8.36 -17.20 -4.47
N VAL A 18 -9.23 -16.27 -4.84
CA VAL A 18 -10.18 -15.63 -3.96
C VAL A 18 -11.60 -15.98 -4.41
N VAL A 19 -12.40 -16.46 -3.48
CA VAL A 19 -13.81 -16.80 -3.68
C VAL A 19 -14.61 -16.17 -2.53
N ASP A 20 -15.63 -15.42 -2.87
CA ASP A 20 -16.44 -14.70 -1.87
C ASP A 20 -15.55 -13.89 -0.88
N HIS A 21 -14.57 -13.18 -1.44
CA HIS A 21 -13.61 -12.34 -0.71
C HIS A 21 -12.75 -13.09 0.32
N LYS A 22 -12.61 -14.41 0.17
CA LYS A 22 -11.76 -15.26 1.02
C LYS A 22 -10.72 -15.99 0.18
N LEU A 23 -9.51 -16.06 0.71
CA LEU A 23 -8.44 -16.84 0.10
C LEU A 23 -8.77 -18.34 0.18
N VAL A 24 -8.56 -19.05 -0.92
CA VAL A 24 -8.77 -20.49 -1.03
C VAL A 24 -7.42 -21.16 -1.33
N ASN A 25 -7.10 -22.25 -0.63
CA ASN A 25 -5.88 -23.04 -0.81
C ASN A 25 -4.55 -22.35 -0.50
N GLY A 26 -4.57 -21.23 0.23
CA GLY A 26 -3.36 -20.51 0.61
C GLY A 26 -2.74 -19.67 -0.53
N LEU A 27 -1.53 -19.17 -0.29
CA LEU A 27 -0.77 -18.36 -1.26
C LEU A 27 0.23 -19.23 -2.02
N GLN A 28 0.37 -18.95 -3.30
CA GLN A 28 1.54 -19.34 -4.09
C GLN A 28 2.56 -18.21 -4.03
N ARG A 29 3.85 -18.57 -4.13
CA ARG A 29 4.96 -17.63 -4.02
C ARG A 29 6.03 -17.93 -5.04
N PHE A 30 6.55 -16.86 -5.65
CA PHE A 30 7.77 -16.90 -6.47
C PHE A 30 8.71 -15.76 -6.05
N PRO A 31 10.03 -16.00 -5.87
CA PRO A 31 10.63 -17.33 -5.73
C PRO A 31 10.10 -18.06 -4.50
N LYS A 32 10.28 -19.38 -4.43
CA LYS A 32 9.83 -20.18 -3.28
C LYS A 32 10.66 -19.94 -2.03
N ASP A 33 11.92 -19.54 -2.21
CA ASP A 33 12.81 -19.15 -1.10
C ASP A 33 12.36 -17.78 -0.56
N GLU A 34 11.95 -17.73 0.69
CA GLU A 34 11.53 -16.51 1.38
C GLU A 34 12.67 -15.52 1.59
N ASN A 35 13.91 -15.98 1.55
CA ASN A 35 15.09 -15.16 1.79
C ASN A 35 15.63 -14.52 0.52
N ASP A 36 15.18 -14.96 -0.66
CA ASP A 36 15.59 -14.39 -1.94
C ASP A 36 14.76 -13.13 -2.25
N ARG A 37 15.14 -12.02 -1.61
CA ARG A 37 14.45 -10.73 -1.69
C ARG A 37 14.80 -9.92 -2.93
N GLU A 38 15.84 -10.31 -3.64
CA GLU A 38 16.34 -9.57 -4.81
C GLU A 38 15.92 -10.19 -6.13
N ALA A 39 15.36 -11.41 -6.11
CA ALA A 39 14.98 -12.16 -7.31
C ALA A 39 14.18 -11.37 -8.34
N LEU A 40 13.24 -10.51 -7.90
CA LEU A 40 12.43 -9.76 -8.83
C LEU A 40 13.14 -8.53 -9.40
N ILE A 41 14.17 -8.00 -8.72
CA ILE A 41 14.89 -6.78 -9.14
C ILE A 41 15.65 -7.03 -10.43
N ASP A 42 16.25 -8.21 -10.56
CA ASP A 42 17.07 -8.59 -11.71
C ASP A 42 16.27 -9.15 -12.89
N MET A 43 14.94 -9.34 -12.70
CA MET A 43 14.08 -9.88 -13.76
C MET A 43 13.72 -8.80 -14.77
N HIS A 44 13.84 -9.11 -16.06
CA HIS A 44 13.24 -8.27 -17.11
C HIS A 44 11.71 -8.26 -17.00
N THR A 45 11.08 -7.19 -17.47
CA THR A 45 9.61 -7.00 -17.42
C THR A 45 8.86 -8.18 -18.01
N GLU A 46 9.30 -8.71 -19.16
CA GLU A 46 8.66 -9.84 -19.84
C GLU A 46 8.70 -11.12 -19.01
N ALA A 47 9.85 -11.42 -18.41
CA ALA A 47 10.02 -12.58 -17.53
C ALA A 47 9.14 -12.46 -16.27
N LEU A 48 9.03 -11.27 -15.71
CA LEU A 48 8.16 -11.03 -14.56
C LEU A 48 6.69 -11.19 -14.93
N VAL A 49 6.27 -10.71 -16.12
CA VAL A 49 4.91 -10.93 -16.64
C VAL A 49 4.61 -12.41 -16.83
N GLU A 50 5.56 -13.19 -17.39
CA GLU A 50 5.43 -14.64 -17.51
C GLU A 50 5.27 -15.31 -16.16
N THR A 51 6.12 -14.95 -15.19
CA THR A 51 6.04 -15.47 -13.81
C THR A 51 4.69 -15.18 -13.16
N ILE A 52 4.20 -13.96 -13.28
CA ILE A 52 2.86 -13.60 -12.76
C ILE A 52 1.77 -14.48 -13.40
N CYS A 53 1.83 -14.68 -14.71
CA CYS A 53 0.86 -15.52 -15.41
C CYS A 53 0.96 -16.99 -15.00
N ASP A 54 2.15 -17.51 -14.74
CA ASP A 54 2.37 -18.87 -14.25
C ASP A 54 1.76 -19.05 -12.86
N GLU A 55 1.99 -18.10 -11.94
CA GLU A 55 1.38 -18.13 -10.62
C GLU A 55 -0.16 -18.04 -10.68
N VAL A 56 -0.72 -17.21 -11.58
CA VAL A 56 -2.18 -17.16 -11.83
C VAL A 56 -2.71 -18.52 -12.29
N LEU A 57 -2.02 -19.21 -13.20
CA LEU A 57 -2.42 -20.53 -13.66
C LEU A 57 -2.34 -21.59 -12.56
N GLN A 58 -1.30 -21.54 -11.73
CA GLN A 58 -1.15 -22.46 -10.62
C GLN A 58 -2.31 -22.35 -9.64
N VAL A 59 -2.66 -21.12 -9.19
CA VAL A 59 -3.77 -20.92 -8.24
C VAL A 59 -5.13 -21.17 -8.87
N ALA A 60 -5.30 -20.98 -10.18
CA ALA A 60 -6.52 -21.31 -10.90
C ALA A 60 -6.78 -22.84 -10.94
N ASN A 61 -5.71 -23.64 -10.78
CA ASN A 61 -5.75 -25.10 -10.69
C ASN A 61 -6.61 -25.77 -11.78
N GLY A 62 -6.29 -25.46 -13.05
CA GLY A 62 -6.97 -25.99 -14.23
C GLY A 62 -8.33 -25.36 -14.57
N ASN A 63 -8.95 -24.64 -13.64
CA ASN A 63 -10.20 -23.92 -13.91
C ASN A 63 -9.92 -22.49 -14.41
N LYS A 64 -9.93 -22.31 -15.71
CA LYS A 64 -9.62 -21.03 -16.39
C LYS A 64 -10.80 -20.04 -16.43
N ALA A 65 -11.98 -20.44 -15.92
CA ALA A 65 -13.14 -19.56 -15.82
C ALA A 65 -12.99 -18.64 -14.57
N LEU A 66 -12.17 -17.62 -14.71
CA LEU A 66 -11.98 -16.60 -13.69
C LEU A 66 -12.89 -15.39 -13.96
N ALA A 67 -13.42 -14.79 -12.92
CA ALA A 67 -14.22 -13.57 -12.98
C ALA A 67 -13.32 -12.34 -13.25
N SER A 68 -12.18 -12.25 -12.57
CA SER A 68 -11.20 -11.19 -12.75
C SER A 68 -9.81 -11.60 -12.26
N VAL A 69 -8.78 -10.83 -12.66
CA VAL A 69 -7.41 -10.93 -12.13
C VAL A 69 -6.96 -9.54 -11.67
N GLY A 70 -6.62 -9.41 -10.41
CA GLY A 70 -6.08 -8.19 -9.83
C GLY A 70 -4.59 -8.32 -9.54
N VAL A 71 -3.80 -7.34 -9.97
CA VAL A 71 -2.35 -7.31 -9.75
C VAL A 71 -1.96 -6.01 -9.08
N ALA A 72 -1.58 -6.09 -7.80
CA ALA A 72 -1.10 -4.96 -7.04
C ALA A 72 0.43 -4.84 -7.14
N VAL A 73 0.92 -3.66 -7.47
CA VAL A 73 2.34 -3.38 -7.67
C VAL A 73 2.80 -2.21 -6.80
N PRO A 74 4.03 -2.23 -6.28
CA PRO A 74 4.59 -1.07 -5.59
C PRO A 74 4.92 0.02 -6.61
N GLY A 75 4.33 1.20 -6.42
CA GLY A 75 4.57 2.35 -7.29
C GLY A 75 3.32 2.98 -7.86
N LEU A 76 3.53 3.87 -8.81
CA LEU A 76 2.50 4.74 -9.37
C LEU A 76 1.89 4.10 -10.60
N VAL A 77 0.60 3.76 -10.52
CA VAL A 77 -0.13 3.09 -11.61
C VAL A 77 -1.19 4.02 -12.16
N ARG A 78 -1.20 4.19 -13.50
CA ARG A 78 -2.24 4.95 -14.21
C ARG A 78 -2.74 4.15 -15.41
N ASN A 79 -4.01 3.86 -15.46
CA ASN A 79 -4.67 3.15 -16.57
C ASN A 79 -4.02 1.80 -16.93
N GLY A 80 -3.41 1.12 -15.93
CA GLY A 80 -2.72 -0.15 -16.13
C GLY A 80 -1.29 -0.01 -16.66
N VAL A 81 -0.76 1.22 -16.73
CA VAL A 81 0.65 1.53 -16.99
C VAL A 81 1.34 1.84 -15.67
N ILE A 82 2.53 1.31 -15.45
CA ILE A 82 3.36 1.62 -14.30
C ILE A 82 4.19 2.85 -14.64
N GLU A 83 3.80 4.01 -14.11
CA GLU A 83 4.47 5.29 -14.37
C GLU A 83 5.79 5.38 -13.62
N GLU A 84 5.81 4.94 -12.36
CA GLU A 84 7.00 4.88 -11.51
C GLU A 84 6.94 3.63 -10.61
N ALA A 85 8.08 2.96 -10.44
CA ALA A 85 8.23 1.81 -9.56
C ALA A 85 9.63 1.83 -8.90
N PRO A 86 9.82 2.59 -7.82
CA PRO A 86 11.15 2.76 -7.21
C PRO A 86 11.80 1.44 -6.75
N ASN A 87 11.00 0.46 -6.35
CA ASN A 87 11.48 -0.84 -5.89
C ASN A 87 11.67 -1.87 -7.02
N LEU A 88 11.05 -1.64 -8.18
CA LEU A 88 11.12 -2.49 -9.37
C LEU A 88 11.30 -1.59 -10.61
N PRO A 89 12.46 -0.93 -10.75
CA PRO A 89 12.67 0.13 -11.76
C PRO A 89 12.51 -0.35 -13.20
N GLN A 90 12.71 -1.64 -13.47
CA GLN A 90 12.48 -2.25 -14.77
C GLN A 90 11.02 -2.19 -15.23
N LEU A 91 10.07 -2.01 -14.31
CA LEU A 91 8.64 -1.90 -14.63
C LEU A 91 8.22 -0.49 -15.05
N LYS A 92 9.10 0.51 -14.92
CA LYS A 92 8.76 1.88 -15.30
C LYS A 92 8.40 1.97 -16.79
N GLY A 93 7.22 2.54 -17.07
CA GLY A 93 6.66 2.66 -18.41
C GLY A 93 5.98 1.40 -18.93
N ALA A 94 6.00 0.29 -18.20
CA ALA A 94 5.40 -0.97 -18.65
C ALA A 94 3.87 -0.85 -18.73
N ARG A 95 3.30 -1.24 -19.86
CA ARG A 95 1.85 -1.37 -20.08
C ARG A 95 1.37 -2.69 -19.47
N MET A 96 1.50 -2.79 -18.17
CA MET A 96 1.37 -4.05 -17.43
C MET A 96 0.01 -4.74 -17.66
N ARG A 97 -1.09 -3.97 -17.68
CA ARG A 97 -2.43 -4.55 -17.95
C ARG A 97 -2.50 -5.20 -19.32
N GLU A 98 -1.95 -4.57 -20.37
CA GLU A 98 -1.96 -5.09 -21.73
C GLU A 98 -1.10 -6.35 -21.84
N LEU A 99 0.11 -6.32 -21.27
CA LEU A 99 1.04 -7.44 -21.26
C LEU A 99 0.42 -8.67 -20.58
N LEU A 100 -0.11 -8.49 -19.36
CA LEU A 100 -0.76 -9.56 -18.61
C LEU A 100 -2.00 -10.09 -19.31
N SER A 101 -2.87 -9.22 -19.82
CA SER A 101 -4.09 -9.64 -20.54
C SER A 101 -3.75 -10.43 -21.81
N GLY A 102 -2.72 -10.02 -22.55
CA GLY A 102 -2.25 -10.72 -23.73
C GLY A 102 -1.71 -12.12 -23.41
N GLN A 103 -0.83 -12.22 -22.44
CA GLN A 103 -0.23 -13.48 -22.00
C GLN A 103 -1.25 -14.45 -21.40
N LEU A 104 -2.16 -13.97 -20.55
CA LEU A 104 -3.22 -14.79 -19.94
C LEU A 104 -4.19 -15.32 -21.02
N LYS A 105 -4.55 -14.49 -22.01
CA LYS A 105 -5.39 -14.90 -23.14
C LYS A 105 -4.76 -16.02 -23.96
N GLN A 106 -3.46 -15.94 -24.26
CA GLN A 106 -2.72 -17.01 -24.94
C GLN A 106 -2.74 -18.32 -24.16
N ARG A 107 -2.78 -18.24 -22.82
CA ARG A 107 -2.85 -19.39 -21.90
C ARG A 107 -4.29 -19.85 -21.61
N GLY A 108 -5.29 -19.24 -22.26
CA GLY A 108 -6.72 -19.59 -22.21
C GLY A 108 -7.50 -18.96 -21.07
N ILE A 109 -6.99 -17.89 -20.44
CA ILE A 109 -7.71 -17.08 -19.45
C ILE A 109 -8.08 -15.74 -20.08
N SER A 110 -9.39 -15.47 -20.22
CA SER A 110 -9.94 -14.25 -20.81
C SER A 110 -10.56 -13.30 -19.77
N ALA A 111 -10.24 -13.48 -18.50
CA ALA A 111 -10.71 -12.62 -17.42
C ALA A 111 -10.17 -11.18 -17.57
N PRO A 112 -10.94 -10.15 -17.18
CA PRO A 112 -10.44 -8.79 -17.13
C PRO A 112 -9.29 -8.66 -16.12
N VAL A 113 -8.25 -7.92 -16.51
CA VAL A 113 -7.07 -7.66 -15.65
C VAL A 113 -7.10 -6.23 -15.14
N THR A 114 -6.94 -6.07 -13.84
CA THR A 114 -6.79 -4.76 -13.19
C THR A 114 -5.41 -4.69 -12.56
N VAL A 115 -4.67 -3.61 -12.85
CA VAL A 115 -3.39 -3.30 -12.20
C VAL A 115 -3.59 -2.06 -11.32
N LEU A 116 -3.15 -2.15 -10.07
CA LEU A 116 -3.37 -1.12 -9.06
C LEU A 116 -2.15 -0.96 -8.16
N ASN A 117 -2.13 0.12 -7.38
CA ASN A 117 -1.11 0.32 -6.35
C ASN A 117 -1.29 -0.69 -5.20
N ASP A 118 -0.20 -1.14 -4.59
CA ASP A 118 -0.20 -2.14 -3.51
C ASP A 118 -0.91 -1.67 -2.24
N ALA A 119 -0.85 -0.37 -1.90
CA ALA A 119 -1.58 0.18 -0.77
C ALA A 119 -3.11 0.22 -1.02
N ASP A 120 -3.55 0.46 -2.26
CA ASP A 120 -4.97 0.35 -2.64
C ASP A 120 -5.46 -1.10 -2.52
N GLY A 121 -4.64 -2.07 -2.97
CA GLY A 121 -4.90 -3.48 -2.75
C GLY A 121 -5.06 -3.82 -1.26
N TYR A 122 -4.17 -3.29 -0.43
CA TYR A 122 -4.28 -3.51 1.02
C TYR A 122 -5.57 -2.90 1.61
N ALA A 123 -5.95 -1.70 1.19
CA ALA A 123 -7.19 -1.04 1.64
C ALA A 123 -8.44 -1.85 1.27
N ALA A 124 -8.50 -2.38 0.05
CA ALA A 124 -9.57 -3.26 -0.41
C ALA A 124 -9.63 -4.58 0.40
N GLY A 125 -8.47 -5.18 0.69
CA GLY A 125 -8.38 -6.37 1.53
C GLY A 125 -8.87 -6.13 2.95
N MET A 126 -8.56 -4.98 3.53
CA MET A 126 -9.09 -4.59 4.84
C MET A 126 -10.60 -4.39 4.82
N ALA A 127 -11.16 -3.78 3.76
CA ALA A 127 -12.60 -3.64 3.59
C ALA A 127 -13.29 -5.02 3.51
N ALA A 128 -12.73 -5.94 2.73
CA ALA A 128 -13.22 -7.31 2.61
C ALA A 128 -13.17 -8.08 3.93
N LYS A 129 -12.03 -8.01 4.64
CA LYS A 129 -11.83 -8.66 5.95
C LYS A 129 -12.82 -8.18 7.01
N LEU A 130 -13.24 -6.92 6.93
CA LEU A 130 -14.23 -6.34 7.82
C LEU A 130 -15.67 -6.62 7.39
N GLY A 131 -15.90 -7.19 6.20
CA GLY A 131 -17.24 -7.32 5.60
C GLY A 131 -17.89 -5.96 5.32
N LYS A 132 -17.10 -4.92 5.01
CA LYS A 132 -17.56 -3.53 4.81
C LYS A 132 -17.11 -2.99 3.45
N LEU A 133 -17.57 -3.65 2.39
CA LEU A 133 -17.28 -3.26 1.02
C LEU A 133 -18.04 -2.00 0.54
N ASP A 134 -18.93 -1.48 1.36
CA ASP A 134 -19.66 -0.23 1.18
C ASP A 134 -19.04 0.96 1.92
N ALA A 135 -18.01 0.70 2.75
CA ALA A 135 -17.41 1.72 3.59
C ALA A 135 -16.12 2.30 2.98
N LEU A 136 -15.84 3.57 3.29
CA LEU A 136 -14.58 4.21 2.96
C LEU A 136 -13.49 3.71 3.91
N VAL A 137 -12.56 2.93 3.36
CA VAL A 137 -11.38 2.41 4.06
C VAL A 137 -10.12 3.04 3.47
N ARG A 138 -9.20 3.44 4.32
CA ARG A 138 -7.91 4.04 3.96
C ARG A 138 -6.79 3.38 4.74
N VAL A 139 -5.63 3.28 4.12
CA VAL A 139 -4.46 2.67 4.73
C VAL A 139 -3.28 3.61 4.57
N TRP A 140 -2.53 3.80 5.64
CA TRP A 140 -1.18 4.35 5.63
C TRP A 140 -0.19 3.20 5.79
N THR A 141 0.67 2.99 4.81
CA THR A 141 1.79 2.04 4.93
C THR A 141 3.03 2.81 5.37
N LEU A 142 3.45 2.59 6.62
CA LEU A 142 4.56 3.28 7.27
C LEU A 142 5.83 2.43 7.15
N GLY A 143 6.65 2.70 6.14
CA GLY A 143 7.82 1.89 5.79
C GLY A 143 9.05 2.71 5.43
N VAL A 144 9.81 2.24 4.43
CA VAL A 144 10.96 2.97 3.85
C VAL A 144 10.48 4.34 3.33
N GLY A 145 9.42 4.33 2.53
CA GLY A 145 8.59 5.48 2.20
C GLY A 145 7.25 5.41 2.95
N ILE A 146 6.31 6.27 2.53
CA ILE A 146 4.94 6.33 3.07
C ILE A 146 3.95 6.13 1.94
N GLY A 147 3.24 5.00 1.95
CA GLY A 147 2.17 4.73 1.00
C GLY A 147 0.79 5.13 1.54
N TYR A 148 -0.12 5.41 0.64
CA TYR A 148 -1.52 5.71 0.94
C TYR A 148 -2.43 4.92 0.01
N GLY A 149 -3.24 4.07 0.57
CA GLY A 149 -4.26 3.30 -0.14
C GLY A 149 -5.66 3.67 0.28
N ARG A 150 -6.61 3.49 -0.65
CA ARG A 150 -8.03 3.75 -0.41
C ARG A 150 -8.92 2.71 -1.08
N TYR A 151 -10.04 2.45 -0.43
CA TYR A 151 -11.14 1.66 -0.96
C TYR A 151 -12.47 2.41 -0.66
N PRO A 152 -13.44 2.47 -1.57
CA PRO A 152 -13.53 1.78 -2.87
C PRO A 152 -12.44 2.18 -3.86
N PHE A 153 -12.07 1.24 -4.74
CA PHE A 153 -11.14 1.50 -5.83
C PHE A 153 -11.67 2.62 -6.72
N THR A 154 -10.82 3.58 -7.01
CA THR A 154 -11.14 4.68 -7.91
C THR A 154 -9.98 4.85 -8.87
N PRO A 155 -10.20 4.84 -10.19
CA PRO A 155 -9.14 5.12 -11.14
C PRO A 155 -8.50 6.49 -10.87
N GLY A 156 -7.18 6.54 -10.83
CA GLY A 156 -6.43 7.76 -10.57
C GLY A 156 -5.06 7.46 -9.97
N VAL A 157 -4.36 8.53 -9.60
CA VAL A 157 -3.05 8.46 -8.96
C VAL A 157 -3.14 9.19 -7.64
N TRP A 158 -2.74 8.52 -6.59
CA TRP A 158 -2.80 9.01 -5.22
C TRP A 158 -1.42 8.83 -4.56
N GLU A 159 -0.82 9.93 -4.18
CA GLU A 159 0.48 9.95 -3.51
C GLU A 159 0.38 10.64 -2.15
N GLY A 160 -0.39 10.02 -1.24
CA GLY A 160 -0.65 10.59 0.08
C GLY A 160 0.61 10.82 0.91
N GLY A 161 1.65 10.00 0.76
CA GLY A 161 2.94 10.19 1.39
C GLY A 161 3.65 11.47 0.98
N HIS A 162 3.31 12.01 -0.18
CA HIS A 162 3.82 13.29 -0.68
C HIS A 162 2.92 14.49 -0.34
N SER A 163 1.91 14.31 0.52
CA SER A 163 1.12 15.43 1.05
C SER A 163 2.01 16.40 1.82
N VAL A 164 1.85 17.70 1.55
CA VAL A 164 2.55 18.75 2.28
C VAL A 164 1.91 18.89 3.67
N VAL A 165 2.66 18.58 4.72
CA VAL A 165 2.21 18.62 6.12
C VAL A 165 2.88 19.72 6.94
N THR A 166 3.84 20.40 6.35
CA THR A 166 4.51 21.57 6.93
C THR A 166 5.02 22.51 5.84
N LEU A 167 5.09 23.80 6.16
CA LEU A 167 5.66 24.83 5.31
C LEU A 167 7.10 25.21 5.73
N ASP A 168 7.70 24.46 6.65
CA ASP A 168 9.09 24.68 7.04
C ASP A 168 10.03 24.29 5.89
N ASP A 169 10.75 25.27 5.36
CA ASP A 169 11.72 25.09 4.26
C ASP A 169 12.88 24.15 4.60
N LYS A 170 13.09 23.82 5.88
CA LYS A 170 14.11 22.86 6.32
C LYS A 170 13.68 21.41 6.09
N GLU A 171 12.39 21.17 5.87
CA GLU A 171 11.85 19.83 5.64
C GLU A 171 12.06 19.39 4.19
N ARG A 172 13.26 18.88 3.86
CA ARG A 172 13.74 18.55 2.50
C ARG A 172 14.18 17.10 2.34
N PHE A 173 13.76 16.20 3.22
CA PHE A 173 14.26 14.82 3.27
C PHE A 173 13.45 13.83 2.41
N CYS A 174 12.42 14.29 1.70
CA CYS A 174 11.67 13.42 0.80
C CYS A 174 12.49 13.04 -0.44
N GLY A 175 12.45 11.76 -0.81
CA GLY A 175 13.21 11.23 -1.95
C GLY A 175 12.83 11.83 -3.31
N CYS A 176 11.61 12.40 -3.44
CA CYS A 176 11.17 13.06 -4.67
C CYS A 176 11.72 14.50 -4.82
N GLY A 177 12.41 15.04 -3.81
CA GLY A 177 12.91 16.42 -3.79
C GLY A 177 11.89 17.48 -3.37
N GLY A 178 10.63 17.11 -3.14
CA GLY A 178 9.58 18.00 -2.63
C GLY A 178 9.81 18.36 -1.16
N ARG A 179 9.33 19.56 -0.77
CA ARG A 179 9.49 20.10 0.57
C ARG A 179 8.23 19.90 1.42
N GLY A 180 8.42 19.70 2.71
CA GLY A 180 7.33 19.59 3.68
C GLY A 180 6.47 18.34 3.50
N HIS A 181 6.90 17.36 2.69
CA HIS A 181 6.18 16.13 2.46
C HIS A 181 6.17 15.24 3.72
N MET A 182 5.04 14.58 3.97
CA MET A 182 4.88 13.62 5.06
C MET A 182 5.99 12.57 5.04
N GLU A 183 6.31 12.00 3.89
CA GLU A 183 7.36 11.00 3.73
C GLU A 183 8.74 11.53 4.14
N GLY A 184 9.05 12.80 3.85
CA GLY A 184 10.31 13.45 4.26
C GLY A 184 10.46 13.59 5.78
N ILE A 185 9.38 13.40 6.54
CA ILE A 185 9.38 13.41 8.01
C ILE A 185 9.31 11.97 8.54
N MET A 186 8.46 11.13 7.96
CA MET A 186 8.05 9.86 8.55
C MET A 186 8.71 8.65 7.93
N GLY A 187 9.14 8.72 6.67
CA GLY A 187 9.78 7.60 5.99
C GLY A 187 11.07 7.18 6.67
N HIS A 188 11.31 5.88 6.75
CA HIS A 188 12.51 5.34 7.43
C HIS A 188 13.80 5.90 6.84
N ARG A 189 13.87 5.96 5.49
CA ARG A 189 14.99 6.59 4.78
C ARG A 189 15.19 8.06 5.18
N ALA A 190 14.12 8.83 5.26
CA ALA A 190 14.17 10.25 5.62
C ALA A 190 14.62 10.47 7.08
N MET A 191 14.20 9.58 7.99
CA MET A 191 14.65 9.60 9.38
C MET A 191 16.17 9.35 9.49
N ARG A 192 16.71 8.38 8.76
CA ARG A 192 18.17 8.13 8.72
C ARG A 192 18.96 9.30 8.14
N LEU A 193 18.42 10.01 7.14
CA LEU A 193 19.05 11.21 6.59
C LEU A 193 19.02 12.39 7.58
N ARG A 194 18.03 12.44 8.46
CA ARG A 194 17.88 13.49 9.48
C ARG A 194 18.76 13.25 10.71
N PHE A 195 18.92 11.99 11.11
CA PHE A 195 19.69 11.56 12.26
C PHE A 195 20.86 10.69 11.79
N LEU A 196 21.94 11.36 11.35
CA LEU A 196 23.13 10.67 10.82
C LEU A 196 23.91 9.91 11.91
N ASP A 197 23.64 10.21 13.16
CA ASP A 197 24.28 9.69 14.38
C ASP A 197 23.44 8.64 15.12
N MET A 198 22.22 8.35 14.65
CA MET A 198 21.29 7.44 15.31
C MET A 198 20.39 6.73 14.28
N GLU A 199 20.11 5.45 14.51
CA GLU A 199 19.06 4.76 13.77
C GLU A 199 17.67 5.22 14.25
N PRO A 200 16.62 5.12 13.42
CA PRO A 200 15.26 5.55 13.81
C PRO A 200 14.76 4.96 15.13
N GLU A 201 15.07 3.70 15.41
CA GLU A 201 14.73 3.01 16.66
C GLU A 201 15.36 3.70 17.87
N GLU A 202 16.62 4.06 17.74
CA GLU A 202 17.37 4.75 18.80
C GLU A 202 16.82 6.14 19.08
N VAL A 203 16.36 6.86 18.02
CA VAL A 203 15.71 8.16 18.14
C VAL A 203 14.43 8.05 18.98
N PHE A 204 13.57 7.08 18.68
CA PHE A 204 12.31 6.90 19.44
C PHE A 204 12.56 6.40 20.86
N GLU A 205 13.56 5.56 21.09
CA GLU A 205 13.95 5.13 22.43
C GLU A 205 14.59 6.28 23.24
N ALA A 206 15.44 7.11 22.64
CA ALA A 206 15.99 8.29 23.27
C ALA A 206 14.89 9.30 23.65
N ALA A 207 13.88 9.47 22.79
CA ALA A 207 12.72 10.30 23.08
C ALA A 207 11.95 9.80 24.33
N LYS A 208 11.82 8.47 24.52
CA LYS A 208 11.20 7.89 25.73
C LYS A 208 12.02 8.15 26.98
N ARG A 209 13.36 8.20 26.86
CA ARG A 209 14.27 8.50 27.97
C ARG A 209 14.41 9.99 28.29
N GLY A 210 13.70 10.86 27.55
CA GLY A 210 13.66 12.31 27.82
C GLY A 210 14.66 13.14 27.01
N ASP A 211 15.32 12.57 25.99
CA ASP A 211 16.12 13.38 25.07
C ASP A 211 15.24 14.40 24.35
N THR A 212 15.57 15.67 24.51
CA THR A 212 14.74 16.78 24.03
C THR A 212 14.67 16.84 22.49
N ARG A 213 15.79 16.62 21.78
CA ARG A 213 15.86 16.64 20.30
C ARG A 213 14.99 15.52 19.74
N CYS A 214 15.16 14.32 20.27
CA CYS A 214 14.42 13.13 19.84
C CYS A 214 12.93 13.23 20.18
N PHE A 215 12.58 13.79 21.34
CA PHE A 215 11.19 14.01 21.72
C PHE A 215 10.49 15.05 20.83
N GLN A 216 11.18 16.13 20.46
CA GLN A 216 10.67 17.13 19.51
C GLN A 216 10.40 16.48 18.15
N PHE A 217 11.31 15.62 17.69
CA PHE A 217 11.11 14.88 16.43
C PHE A 217 9.95 13.88 16.54
N LYS A 218 9.82 13.11 17.62
CA LYS A 218 8.67 12.23 17.88
C LYS A 218 7.36 13.01 17.76
N ARG A 219 7.29 14.22 18.31
CA ARG A 219 6.11 15.09 18.16
C ARG A 219 5.85 15.51 16.72
N LEU A 220 6.89 15.92 15.98
CA LEU A 220 6.79 16.31 14.59
C LEU A 220 6.27 15.14 13.73
N TRP A 221 6.81 13.95 13.94
CA TRP A 221 6.43 12.72 13.26
C TRP A 221 4.93 12.41 13.44
N HIS A 222 4.41 12.48 14.66
CA HIS A 222 2.99 12.25 14.94
C HIS A 222 2.10 13.38 14.41
N LYS A 223 2.57 14.62 14.45
CA LYS A 223 1.85 15.76 13.84
C LYS A 223 1.73 15.61 12.33
N ALA A 224 2.76 15.11 11.66
CA ALA A 224 2.74 14.87 10.22
C ALA A 224 1.68 13.83 9.84
N LEU A 225 1.62 12.69 10.56
CA LEU A 225 0.59 11.67 10.37
C LEU A 225 -0.82 12.23 10.63
N ALA A 226 -0.98 12.97 11.71
CA ALA A 226 -2.26 13.58 12.05
C ALA A 226 -2.70 14.61 10.99
N ALA A 227 -1.79 15.45 10.50
CA ALA A 227 -2.08 16.47 9.50
C ALA A 227 -2.53 15.85 8.16
N ALA A 228 -1.78 14.86 7.66
CA ALA A 228 -2.15 14.15 6.43
C ALA A 228 -3.49 13.41 6.58
N THR A 229 -3.70 12.74 7.72
CA THR A 229 -4.96 12.03 8.00
C THR A 229 -6.14 13.01 8.12
N ALA A 230 -5.97 14.14 8.82
CA ALA A 230 -6.99 15.18 8.92
C ALA A 230 -7.32 15.77 7.55
N SER A 231 -6.31 16.05 6.71
CA SER A 231 -6.51 16.51 5.34
C SER A 231 -7.31 15.51 4.52
N ALA A 232 -6.99 14.22 4.61
CA ALA A 232 -7.75 13.17 3.93
C ALA A 232 -9.21 13.09 4.41
N ILE A 233 -9.47 13.33 5.71
CA ILE A 233 -10.82 13.41 6.27
C ILE A 233 -11.58 14.64 5.72
N HIS A 234 -10.94 15.80 5.70
CA HIS A 234 -11.58 17.03 5.23
C HIS A 234 -11.90 17.01 3.73
N MET A 235 -11.07 16.33 2.92
CA MET A 235 -11.26 16.24 1.46
C MET A 235 -12.23 15.13 1.04
N ALA A 236 -12.25 14.00 1.74
CA ALA A 236 -12.98 12.81 1.31
C ALA A 236 -13.95 12.25 2.35
N GLY A 237 -14.17 12.97 3.45
CA GLY A 237 -15.05 12.55 4.55
C GLY A 237 -14.40 11.61 5.56
N PRO A 238 -15.09 11.35 6.68
CA PRO A 238 -14.62 10.39 7.68
C PRO A 238 -14.67 8.95 7.15
N GLY A 239 -14.02 8.03 7.84
CA GLY A 239 -13.99 6.61 7.50
C GLY A 239 -13.00 5.87 8.38
N LYS A 240 -12.64 4.65 7.99
CA LYS A 240 -11.67 3.85 8.72
C LYS A 240 -10.28 4.06 8.15
N PHE A 241 -9.31 4.31 9.03
CA PHE A 241 -7.90 4.35 8.71
C PHE A 241 -7.17 3.20 9.39
N PHE A 242 -6.36 2.50 8.63
CA PHE A 242 -5.45 1.49 9.14
C PHE A 242 -4.00 1.95 8.96
N LEU A 243 -3.19 1.71 9.98
CA LEU A 243 -1.77 1.95 9.97
C LEU A 243 -1.07 0.60 9.93
N THR A 244 -0.21 0.39 8.94
CA THR A 244 0.55 -0.85 8.76
C THR A 244 1.99 -0.56 8.33
N GLY A 245 2.82 -1.58 8.18
CA GLY A 245 4.23 -1.46 7.85
C GLY A 245 5.13 -1.41 9.10
N PHE A 246 6.43 -1.60 8.91
CA PHE A 246 7.34 -1.83 10.04
C PHE A 246 7.55 -0.60 10.95
N ASN A 247 7.26 0.63 10.49
CA ASN A 247 7.36 1.84 11.30
C ASN A 247 6.14 2.07 12.21
N VAL A 248 5.09 1.24 12.16
CA VAL A 248 3.95 1.34 13.10
C VAL A 248 4.38 1.18 14.57
N ARG A 249 5.50 0.51 14.81
CA ARG A 249 6.13 0.38 16.13
C ARG A 249 6.50 1.71 16.80
N PHE A 250 6.62 2.78 16.00
CA PHE A 250 6.90 4.13 16.50
C PHE A 250 5.65 4.90 16.87
N VAL A 251 4.47 4.41 16.53
CA VAL A 251 3.20 5.10 16.75
C VAL A 251 2.82 5.10 18.22
N ASP A 252 2.71 6.30 18.78
CA ASP A 252 2.11 6.57 20.09
C ASP A 252 0.64 6.96 19.84
N MET A 253 -0.25 5.99 19.99
CA MET A 253 -1.68 6.18 19.68
C MET A 253 -2.35 7.28 20.52
N PRO A 254 -2.06 7.43 21.84
CA PRO A 254 -2.54 8.57 22.62
C PRO A 254 -2.12 9.91 22.02
N MET A 255 -0.84 10.08 21.70
CA MET A 255 -0.31 11.31 21.10
C MET A 255 -0.96 11.58 19.73
N LEU A 256 -1.10 10.56 18.88
CA LEU A 256 -1.75 10.68 17.57
C LEU A 256 -3.20 11.13 17.71
N ARG A 257 -3.96 10.51 18.61
CA ARG A 257 -5.37 10.85 18.87
C ARG A 257 -5.53 12.27 19.36
N ASP A 258 -4.65 12.73 20.23
CA ASP A 258 -4.66 14.12 20.72
C ASP A 258 -4.46 15.11 19.57
N TYR A 259 -3.48 14.90 18.68
CA TYR A 259 -3.32 15.75 17.49
C TYR A 259 -4.49 15.66 16.52
N MET A 260 -5.07 14.49 16.32
CA MET A 260 -6.26 14.33 15.48
C MET A 260 -7.45 15.13 16.03
N GLN A 261 -7.68 15.09 17.35
CA GLN A 261 -8.73 15.88 18.01
C GLN A 261 -8.50 17.40 17.90
N GLN A 262 -7.25 17.83 17.84
CA GLN A 262 -6.90 19.23 17.63
C GLN A 262 -7.16 19.67 16.17
N MET A 263 -6.97 18.79 15.18
CA MET A 263 -7.03 19.09 13.75
C MET A 263 -8.41 18.86 13.14
N VAL A 264 -9.19 17.87 13.61
CA VAL A 264 -10.54 17.56 13.10
C VAL A 264 -11.56 18.08 14.12
N LYS A 265 -12.03 19.31 13.93
CA LYS A 265 -12.96 20.00 14.87
C LYS A 265 -14.42 19.91 14.44
N MET A 266 -14.71 19.70 13.17
CA MET A 266 -16.08 19.64 12.68
C MET A 266 -16.76 18.33 13.12
N SER A 267 -17.80 18.43 13.93
CA SER A 267 -18.47 17.27 14.53
C SER A 267 -18.87 16.16 13.53
N PRO A 268 -19.44 16.45 12.34
CA PRO A 268 -19.75 15.40 11.37
C PRO A 268 -18.53 14.64 10.86
N LEU A 269 -17.33 15.22 10.90
CA LEU A 269 -16.10 14.62 10.44
C LEU A 269 -15.38 13.79 11.53
N GLN A 270 -15.84 13.84 12.78
CA GLN A 270 -15.23 13.14 13.90
C GLN A 270 -15.60 11.66 14.00
N SER A 271 -16.47 11.15 13.10
CA SER A 271 -16.85 9.73 13.03
C SER A 271 -15.82 8.84 12.31
N TYR A 272 -14.53 9.19 12.37
CA TYR A 272 -13.44 8.36 11.86
C TYR A 272 -12.92 7.39 12.93
N SER A 273 -12.27 6.32 12.49
CA SER A 273 -11.43 5.47 13.35
C SER A 273 -10.01 5.34 12.79
N ILE A 274 -9.06 5.14 13.69
CA ILE A 274 -7.65 4.89 13.37
C ILE A 274 -7.18 3.68 14.18
N GLU A 275 -6.64 2.67 13.50
CA GLU A 275 -6.23 1.40 14.10
C GLU A 275 -4.89 0.94 13.51
N ILE A 276 -4.01 0.39 14.35
CA ILE A 276 -2.80 -0.30 13.90
C ILE A 276 -3.18 -1.75 13.55
N VAL A 277 -2.68 -2.23 12.42
CA VAL A 277 -2.87 -3.62 11.98
C VAL A 277 -1.54 -4.21 11.53
N GLU A 278 -1.38 -5.51 11.80
CA GLU A 278 -0.24 -6.25 11.30
C GLU A 278 -0.32 -6.37 9.77
N GLU A 279 0.84 -6.30 9.15
CA GLU A 279 0.96 -6.51 7.72
C GLU A 279 0.65 -7.97 7.38
N SER A 280 -0.22 -8.16 6.38
CA SER A 280 -0.63 -9.49 5.94
C SER A 280 -0.58 -9.58 4.41
N PRO A 281 0.30 -10.42 3.86
CA PRO A 281 0.33 -10.70 2.43
C PRO A 281 -1.01 -11.20 1.90
N GLU A 282 -1.71 -12.04 2.68
CA GLU A 282 -3.05 -12.53 2.32
C GLU A 282 -4.04 -11.38 2.12
N THR A 283 -4.00 -10.39 3.01
CA THR A 283 -4.87 -9.21 2.92
C THR A 283 -4.62 -8.44 1.61
N ARG A 284 -3.38 -8.30 1.18
CA ARG A 284 -3.04 -7.65 -0.11
C ARG A 284 -3.56 -8.44 -1.30
N VAL A 285 -3.38 -9.76 -1.29
CA VAL A 285 -3.85 -10.65 -2.36
C VAL A 285 -5.38 -10.64 -2.45
N ILE A 286 -6.09 -10.76 -1.32
CA ILE A 286 -7.55 -10.64 -1.29
C ILE A 286 -7.99 -9.29 -1.86
N GLY A 287 -7.35 -8.21 -1.43
CA GLY A 287 -7.72 -6.87 -1.88
C GLY A 287 -7.43 -6.60 -3.35
N SER A 288 -6.38 -7.19 -3.91
CA SER A 288 -6.12 -7.13 -5.35
C SER A 288 -7.26 -7.76 -6.15
N ALA A 289 -7.74 -8.94 -5.72
CA ALA A 289 -8.88 -9.61 -6.34
C ALA A 289 -10.17 -8.78 -6.21
N VAL A 290 -10.47 -8.29 -4.99
CA VAL A 290 -11.66 -7.46 -4.70
C VAL A 290 -11.66 -6.17 -5.53
N SER A 291 -10.52 -5.50 -5.66
CA SER A 291 -10.40 -4.31 -6.51
C SER A 291 -10.64 -4.63 -7.99
N ALA A 292 -10.19 -5.79 -8.45
CA ALA A 292 -10.43 -6.23 -9.82
C ALA A 292 -11.91 -6.60 -10.06
N GLU A 293 -12.57 -7.23 -9.10
CA GLU A 293 -14.01 -7.50 -9.16
C GLU A 293 -14.80 -6.19 -9.24
N GLN A 294 -14.50 -5.23 -8.36
CA GLN A 294 -15.13 -3.92 -8.39
C GLN A 294 -14.91 -3.20 -9.73
N ALA A 295 -13.69 -3.21 -10.26
CA ALA A 295 -13.36 -2.59 -11.55
C ALA A 295 -14.07 -3.27 -12.73
N ALA A 296 -14.39 -4.55 -12.62
CA ALA A 296 -15.13 -5.32 -13.61
C ALA A 296 -16.68 -5.23 -13.45
N GLY A 297 -17.17 -4.55 -12.39
CA GLY A 297 -18.59 -4.41 -12.09
C GLY A 297 -19.24 -5.70 -11.57
N ILE A 298 -18.48 -6.52 -10.87
CA ILE A 298 -18.88 -7.82 -10.31
C ILE A 298 -19.17 -7.68 -8.81
#